data_2b2748af639d2e32bc8edc0597bbf60a
#
_entry.id   2b2748af639d2e32bc8edc0597bbf60a
#
_cell.length_a   1.000
_cell.length_b   1.000
_cell.length_c   1.000
_cell.angle_alpha   90.00
_cell.angle_beta   90.00
_cell.angle_gamma   90.00
#
_symmetry.space_group_name_H-M   'P 1'
#
loop_
_entity.id
_entity.type
_entity.pdbx_description
1 polymer ?
#
loop_
_entity_poly.entity_id
_entity_poly.type
_entity_poly.pdbx_seq_one_letter_code
_entity_poly.pdbx_strand_id
1 'polypeptide(L)'
;MVTTEVQENRTITETSDFERVTWTDPLAQTFLVDEKGGLFLTSVDLFFRTKDAAIPVNVSIRSVENGIPTQKVIPGSEVIKYPTETLAYVGSGNSTPTTAGDVSTAGIAVDTTGRYGSRFTFEHPVYLPQDGEFAIVVMAQTNEYNCFISEMGEFDLQNTNFRVSKQPYNGVLFTSQNASTWTPEQNKDLKFTINRAKFDTGNANEINLVNRNLPSKLLKSNAFRIINSASNGAVRVRVTHANHGMHLTNSKVKFTGASVGLTGSGQFSSSEATAFAALINANAGHVLSEIEHDSYTITLSNATAAAGVVGGSFGGTTARAFGNIHIDVAKVILQNIQLPDTSAKFYIRTYNSKSVDGGASDGALQPEKQMLVNRNLYFEDPQAIYSELNEAVFGDSDSAIANKSFHLRVVMETSLDNISPVLDLNRAAVVGVQNIVNDAENNTGNYDVSNSDGRALVAETTATGGSELAKYITREVSLNDEASVIRAILNINRPSASTVDLYYKVLGSGSDESMNDIVWVKANPDDAIDINNYGKFEEVEYNVTPSDNFGSMMFKIVLRSSNSSAVPQIKDFRVIAAT
;
A
#
# COMPACT_ATOMS: atom_id res chain seq x y z
N MET A 1 -38.04 43.03 56.03
CA MET A 1 -37.45 42.83 54.74
C MET A 1 -38.12 41.61 54.14
N VAL A 2 -39.06 41.78 53.22
CA VAL A 2 -39.75 40.68 52.56
C VAL A 2 -39.04 40.44 51.22
N THR A 3 -38.41 39.31 51.07
CA THR A 3 -37.83 38.89 49.82
C THR A 3 -38.88 38.18 48.98
N THR A 4 -39.27 38.80 47.88
CA THR A 4 -40.19 38.23 46.88
C THR A 4 -39.33 37.46 45.90
N GLU A 5 -39.45 36.11 45.88
CA GLU A 5 -38.87 35.27 44.78
C GLU A 5 -39.79 35.47 43.57
N VAL A 6 -39.19 35.98 42.49
CA VAL A 6 -39.79 35.98 41.16
C VAL A 6 -39.34 34.67 40.45
N GLN A 7 -40.30 33.76 40.30
CA GLN A 7 -40.10 32.59 39.39
C GLN A 7 -40.31 33.05 37.94
N GLU A 8 -39.24 33.16 37.16
CA GLU A 8 -39.34 33.26 35.71
C GLU A 8 -39.57 31.85 35.12
N ASN A 9 -40.77 31.62 34.65
CA ASN A 9 -41.07 30.47 33.80
C ASN A 9 -40.54 30.73 32.39
N ARG A 10 -39.35 30.18 32.10
CA ARG A 10 -38.79 30.19 30.76
C ARG A 10 -39.25 28.92 30.02
N THR A 11 -40.24 29.06 29.16
CA THR A 11 -40.64 28.00 28.24
C THR A 11 -39.60 27.95 27.11
N ILE A 12 -38.73 26.96 27.13
CA ILE A 12 -37.83 26.65 26.01
C ILE A 12 -38.62 25.75 25.09
N THR A 13 -39.06 26.28 23.96
CA THR A 13 -39.61 25.47 22.87
C THR A 13 -38.41 25.01 22.02
N GLU A 14 -37.91 23.84 22.27
CA GLU A 14 -37.03 23.17 21.33
C GLU A 14 -37.89 22.58 20.22
N THR A 15 -37.89 23.22 19.06
CA THR A 15 -38.35 22.62 17.82
C THR A 15 -37.20 21.75 17.29
N SER A 16 -37.18 20.48 17.66
CA SER A 16 -36.35 19.50 16.96
C SER A 16 -37.13 19.11 15.69
N ASP A 17 -36.71 19.64 14.56
CA ASP A 17 -37.10 19.10 13.27
C ASP A 17 -36.41 17.73 13.10
N PHE A 18 -37.05 16.69 13.64
CA PHE A 18 -36.75 15.32 13.27
C PHE A 18 -37.42 15.09 11.92
N GLU A 19 -36.63 15.16 10.85
CA GLU A 19 -37.05 14.62 9.57
C GLU A 19 -37.21 13.11 9.73
N ARG A 20 -38.41 12.66 10.06
CA ARG A 20 -38.75 11.25 10.18
C ARG A 20 -38.87 10.71 8.77
N VAL A 21 -37.81 10.09 8.27
CA VAL A 21 -37.86 9.29 7.03
C VAL A 21 -38.83 8.14 7.25
N THR A 22 -40.05 8.26 6.75
CA THR A 22 -41.03 7.18 6.76
C THR A 22 -41.11 6.58 5.38
N TRP A 23 -40.62 5.34 5.23
CA TRP A 23 -40.82 4.56 4.03
C TRP A 23 -42.29 4.16 3.92
N THR A 24 -42.93 4.42 2.77
CA THR A 24 -44.32 4.07 2.51
C THR A 24 -44.38 2.76 1.75
N ASP A 25 -45.05 1.75 2.32
CA ASP A 25 -45.34 0.43 1.76
C ASP A 25 -44.15 -0.27 1.05
N PRO A 26 -43.04 -0.51 1.76
CA PRO A 26 -41.89 -1.22 1.19
C PRO A 26 -42.26 -2.61 0.71
N LEU A 27 -41.64 -3.02 -0.42
CA LEU A 27 -41.74 -4.36 -0.97
C LEU A 27 -40.42 -5.10 -0.82
N ALA A 28 -40.47 -6.41 -0.59
CA ALA A 28 -39.31 -7.27 -0.66
C ALA A 28 -39.63 -8.54 -1.42
N GLN A 29 -38.71 -8.98 -2.27
CA GLN A 29 -38.79 -10.26 -2.95
C GLN A 29 -37.58 -11.11 -2.59
N THR A 30 -37.81 -12.25 -1.97
CA THR A 30 -36.71 -13.18 -1.67
C THR A 30 -36.31 -13.97 -2.92
N PHE A 31 -35.03 -14.38 -2.96
CA PHE A 31 -34.49 -15.28 -3.97
C PHE A 31 -33.35 -16.11 -3.40
N LEU A 32 -33.11 -17.27 -3.97
CA LEU A 32 -32.04 -18.18 -3.60
C LEU A 32 -30.89 -18.09 -4.61
N VAL A 33 -29.65 -18.14 -4.14
CA VAL A 33 -28.45 -18.29 -4.97
C VAL A 33 -28.10 -19.79 -5.03
N ASP A 34 -28.39 -20.44 -6.14
CA ASP A 34 -28.14 -21.87 -6.35
C ASP A 34 -26.89 -22.15 -7.22
N GLU A 35 -26.26 -21.13 -7.78
CA GLU A 35 -25.03 -21.29 -8.56
C GLU A 35 -23.87 -21.77 -7.67
N LYS A 36 -23.15 -22.77 -8.18
CA LYS A 36 -21.97 -23.33 -7.50
C LYS A 36 -20.94 -22.25 -7.18
N GLY A 37 -20.58 -22.15 -5.92
CA GLY A 37 -19.61 -21.15 -5.43
C GLY A 37 -20.19 -19.75 -5.22
N GLY A 38 -21.49 -19.52 -5.50
CA GLY A 38 -22.14 -18.22 -5.38
C GLY A 38 -22.11 -17.41 -6.68
N LEU A 39 -22.38 -16.13 -6.61
CA LEU A 39 -22.35 -15.22 -7.76
C LEU A 39 -21.93 -13.81 -7.38
N PHE A 40 -21.45 -13.04 -8.36
CA PHE A 40 -21.24 -11.61 -8.26
C PHE A 40 -22.40 -10.85 -8.91
N LEU A 41 -23.31 -10.34 -8.09
CA LEU A 41 -24.46 -9.55 -8.52
C LEU A 41 -24.00 -8.18 -9.02
N THR A 42 -24.41 -7.79 -10.22
CA THR A 42 -24.03 -6.49 -10.82
C THR A 42 -25.17 -5.49 -10.83
N SER A 43 -26.39 -5.95 -11.01
CA SER A 43 -27.57 -5.09 -11.06
C SER A 43 -28.86 -5.88 -10.88
N VAL A 44 -29.92 -5.14 -10.54
CA VAL A 44 -31.30 -5.66 -10.51
C VAL A 44 -32.14 -4.80 -11.45
N ASP A 45 -32.94 -5.42 -12.31
CA ASP A 45 -33.90 -4.75 -13.14
C ASP A 45 -35.30 -4.86 -12.52
N LEU A 46 -35.97 -3.74 -12.31
CA LEU A 46 -37.33 -3.64 -11.80
C LEU A 46 -38.25 -2.99 -12.82
N PHE A 47 -39.54 -3.36 -12.76
CA PHE A 47 -40.55 -2.92 -13.72
C PHE A 47 -41.61 -2.11 -13.01
N PHE A 48 -41.72 -0.83 -13.37
CA PHE A 48 -42.67 0.10 -12.76
C PHE A 48 -43.81 0.45 -13.71
N ARG A 49 -45.03 0.45 -13.18
CA ARG A 49 -46.23 0.95 -13.87
C ARG A 49 -46.35 2.46 -13.74
N THR A 50 -46.07 2.98 -12.56
CA THR A 50 -46.10 4.40 -12.22
C THR A 50 -44.84 4.78 -11.46
N LYS A 51 -44.53 6.08 -11.42
CA LYS A 51 -43.43 6.64 -10.64
C LYS A 51 -43.83 8.02 -10.07
N ASP A 52 -43.20 8.40 -9.00
CA ASP A 52 -43.26 9.76 -8.47
C ASP A 52 -42.57 10.75 -9.41
N ALA A 53 -42.92 12.01 -9.30
CA ALA A 53 -42.37 13.09 -10.12
C ALA A 53 -40.97 13.55 -9.65
N ALA A 54 -40.67 13.42 -8.34
CA ALA A 54 -39.47 13.97 -7.72
C ALA A 54 -38.79 13.03 -6.72
N ILE A 55 -39.57 12.24 -5.97
CA ILE A 55 -39.07 11.40 -4.87
C ILE A 55 -38.37 10.15 -5.46
N PRO A 56 -37.10 9.87 -5.06
CA PRO A 56 -36.36 8.72 -5.56
C PRO A 56 -36.87 7.39 -4.98
N VAL A 57 -36.51 6.30 -5.65
CA VAL A 57 -36.66 4.94 -5.15
C VAL A 57 -35.31 4.38 -4.74
N ASN A 58 -35.27 3.70 -3.60
CA ASN A 58 -34.10 3.00 -3.08
C ASN A 58 -34.30 1.49 -3.27
N VAL A 59 -33.28 0.83 -3.81
CA VAL A 59 -33.23 -0.63 -3.98
C VAL A 59 -31.99 -1.14 -3.26
N SER A 60 -32.15 -2.16 -2.42
CA SER A 60 -31.06 -2.79 -1.69
C SER A 60 -31.23 -4.31 -1.65
N ILE A 61 -30.12 -5.03 -1.53
CA ILE A 61 -30.13 -6.47 -1.23
C ILE A 61 -29.93 -6.63 0.28
N ARG A 62 -30.80 -7.42 0.89
CA ARG A 62 -30.74 -7.75 2.32
C ARG A 62 -30.58 -9.23 2.55
N SER A 63 -29.98 -9.59 3.69
CA SER A 63 -29.98 -10.99 4.12
C SER A 63 -31.38 -11.46 4.52
N VAL A 64 -31.61 -12.74 4.41
CA VAL A 64 -32.83 -13.42 4.85
C VAL A 64 -32.48 -14.33 6.01
N GLU A 65 -33.26 -14.28 7.07
CA GLU A 65 -33.12 -15.16 8.23
C GLU A 65 -34.48 -15.81 8.53
N ASN A 66 -34.52 -17.11 8.65
CA ASN A 66 -35.76 -17.88 8.83
C ASN A 66 -36.83 -17.59 7.76
N GLY A 67 -36.41 -17.36 6.52
CA GLY A 67 -37.30 -17.07 5.39
C GLY A 67 -37.87 -15.65 5.38
N ILE A 68 -37.40 -14.74 6.26
CA ILE A 68 -37.89 -13.36 6.38
C ILE A 68 -36.73 -12.37 6.10
N PRO A 69 -36.98 -11.32 5.28
CA PRO A 69 -35.98 -10.29 5.04
C PRO A 69 -35.56 -9.56 6.33
N THR A 70 -34.28 -9.43 6.57
CA THR A 70 -33.73 -8.71 7.72
C THR A 70 -33.56 -7.22 7.43
N GLN A 71 -33.11 -6.46 8.41
CA GLN A 71 -32.69 -5.07 8.22
C GLN A 71 -31.23 -4.94 7.72
N LYS A 72 -30.51 -6.06 7.64
CA LYS A 72 -29.09 -6.09 7.30
C LYS A 72 -28.91 -6.03 5.79
N VAL A 73 -28.51 -4.85 5.31
CA VAL A 73 -28.14 -4.62 3.90
C VAL A 73 -26.79 -5.26 3.61
N ILE A 74 -26.68 -5.95 2.48
CA ILE A 74 -25.40 -6.46 1.99
C ILE A 74 -24.55 -5.26 1.55
N PRO A 75 -23.32 -5.10 2.05
CA PRO A 75 -22.48 -3.94 1.73
C PRO A 75 -22.31 -3.74 0.22
N GLY A 76 -22.47 -2.52 -0.24
CA GLY A 76 -22.35 -2.14 -1.66
C GLY A 76 -23.56 -2.49 -2.54
N SER A 77 -24.65 -2.99 -1.98
CA SER A 77 -25.86 -3.40 -2.73
C SER A 77 -27.01 -2.38 -2.65
N GLU A 78 -26.74 -1.18 -2.23
CA GLU A 78 -27.76 -0.13 -2.14
C GLU A 78 -27.63 0.85 -3.31
N VAL A 79 -28.74 1.12 -4.00
CA VAL A 79 -28.81 2.06 -5.12
C VAL A 79 -30.04 2.94 -4.99
N ILE A 80 -29.82 4.24 -5.06
CA ILE A 80 -30.87 5.25 -5.12
C ILE A 80 -30.98 5.75 -6.56
N LYS A 81 -32.22 5.75 -7.11
CA LYS A 81 -32.47 6.21 -8.47
C LYS A 81 -33.55 7.29 -8.47
N TYR A 82 -33.26 8.39 -9.18
CA TYR A 82 -34.16 9.54 -9.25
C TYR A 82 -35.10 9.45 -10.46
N PRO A 83 -36.39 9.79 -10.30
CA PRO A 83 -37.36 9.74 -11.40
C PRO A 83 -37.16 10.83 -12.43
N THR A 84 -36.43 11.90 -12.08
CA THR A 84 -36.14 13.06 -12.94
C THR A 84 -35.02 12.86 -13.93
N GLU A 85 -34.21 11.80 -13.76
CA GLU A 85 -33.12 11.47 -14.67
C GLU A 85 -33.65 11.10 -16.06
N THR A 86 -32.91 11.51 -17.08
CA THR A 86 -33.24 11.15 -18.48
C THR A 86 -33.04 9.66 -18.72
N LEU A 87 -34.03 9.03 -19.35
CA LEU A 87 -33.95 7.61 -19.70
C LEU A 87 -32.82 7.33 -20.71
N ALA A 88 -32.10 6.24 -20.47
CA ALA A 88 -31.06 5.75 -21.38
C ALA A 88 -31.14 4.22 -21.46
N TYR A 89 -31.70 3.71 -22.54
CA TYR A 89 -31.91 2.27 -22.71
C TYR A 89 -30.63 1.56 -23.17
N VAL A 90 -30.41 0.35 -22.67
CA VAL A 90 -29.28 -0.50 -23.04
C VAL A 90 -29.29 -0.75 -24.55
N GLY A 91 -28.14 -0.57 -25.20
CA GLY A 91 -27.95 -0.85 -26.62
C GLY A 91 -28.19 0.33 -27.55
N SER A 92 -29.06 1.27 -27.22
CA SER A 92 -29.35 2.44 -28.09
C SER A 92 -28.84 3.76 -27.53
N GLY A 93 -28.64 3.86 -26.21
CA GLY A 93 -28.37 5.14 -25.55
C GLY A 93 -29.50 6.16 -25.66
N ASN A 94 -30.63 5.77 -26.24
CA ASN A 94 -31.76 6.62 -26.53
C ASN A 94 -32.73 6.70 -25.33
N SER A 95 -33.48 7.78 -25.26
CA SER A 95 -34.54 7.93 -24.27
C SER A 95 -35.81 7.10 -24.57
N THR A 96 -35.86 6.46 -25.73
CA THR A 96 -36.99 5.64 -26.20
C THR A 96 -36.55 4.19 -26.37
N PRO A 97 -37.27 3.21 -25.78
CA PRO A 97 -36.97 1.81 -25.97
C PRO A 97 -37.27 1.35 -27.41
N THR A 98 -36.52 0.40 -27.93
CA THR A 98 -36.65 -0.14 -29.26
C THR A 98 -37.23 -1.54 -29.31
N THR A 99 -37.02 -2.33 -28.22
CA THR A 99 -37.37 -3.74 -28.16
C THR A 99 -38.06 -4.07 -26.82
N ALA A 100 -39.00 -5.01 -26.83
CA ALA A 100 -39.57 -5.52 -25.59
C ALA A 100 -38.46 -6.18 -24.73
N GLY A 101 -38.39 -5.82 -23.46
CA GLY A 101 -37.32 -6.25 -22.54
C GLY A 101 -36.20 -5.24 -22.37
N ASP A 102 -36.19 -4.13 -23.14
CA ASP A 102 -35.21 -3.06 -22.94
C ASP A 102 -35.32 -2.48 -21.53
N VAL A 103 -34.17 -2.20 -20.92
CA VAL A 103 -34.08 -1.62 -19.59
C VAL A 103 -33.32 -0.29 -19.62
N SER A 104 -33.82 0.69 -18.88
CA SER A 104 -33.15 1.98 -18.74
C SER A 104 -32.06 1.87 -17.69
N THR A 105 -30.83 2.26 -18.04
CA THR A 105 -29.68 2.36 -17.12
C THR A 105 -29.66 3.67 -16.34
N ALA A 106 -30.29 4.73 -16.86
CA ALA A 106 -30.49 6.01 -16.19
C ALA A 106 -31.98 6.32 -16.10
N GLY A 107 -32.39 7.01 -15.04
CA GLY A 107 -33.79 7.32 -14.78
C GLY A 107 -34.68 6.08 -14.55
N ILE A 108 -35.95 6.32 -14.27
CA ILE A 108 -36.96 5.29 -13.98
C ILE A 108 -37.91 5.18 -15.14
N ALA A 109 -37.87 4.06 -15.86
CA ALA A 109 -38.78 3.72 -16.92
C ALA A 109 -40.13 3.28 -16.35
N VAL A 110 -41.23 3.75 -16.93
CA VAL A 110 -42.60 3.32 -16.64
C VAL A 110 -43.28 2.85 -17.91
N ASP A 111 -44.06 1.80 -17.78
CA ASP A 111 -44.79 1.19 -18.89
C ASP A 111 -46.09 0.57 -18.37
N THR A 112 -47.18 0.68 -19.13
CA THR A 112 -48.49 0.15 -18.75
C THR A 112 -48.58 -1.37 -18.90
N THR A 113 -47.64 -1.98 -19.61
CA THR A 113 -47.63 -3.40 -19.93
C THR A 113 -46.47 -4.18 -19.28
N GLY A 114 -45.57 -3.48 -18.55
CA GLY A 114 -44.41 -4.07 -17.91
C GLY A 114 -43.34 -4.59 -18.88
N ARG A 115 -43.24 -4.03 -20.08
CA ARG A 115 -42.25 -4.45 -21.08
C ARG A 115 -40.87 -3.88 -20.84
N TYR A 116 -40.83 -2.67 -20.26
CA TYR A 116 -39.61 -1.90 -20.11
C TYR A 116 -39.26 -1.77 -18.65
N GLY A 117 -37.98 -2.05 -18.33
CA GLY A 117 -37.49 -2.05 -16.97
C GLY A 117 -36.59 -0.86 -16.64
N SER A 118 -36.26 -0.73 -15.37
CA SER A 118 -35.28 0.19 -14.83
C SER A 118 -34.18 -0.63 -14.17
N ARG A 119 -32.91 -0.43 -14.61
CA ARG A 119 -31.74 -1.13 -14.08
C ARG A 119 -31.14 -0.37 -12.91
N PHE A 120 -31.02 -1.04 -11.78
CA PHE A 120 -30.34 -0.59 -10.56
C PHE A 120 -28.96 -1.24 -10.55
N THR A 121 -27.94 -0.51 -10.98
CA THR A 121 -26.56 -1.02 -11.11
C THR A 121 -25.79 -0.68 -9.84
N PHE A 122 -25.16 -1.67 -9.22
CA PHE A 122 -24.28 -1.47 -8.07
C PHE A 122 -22.95 -0.87 -8.52
N GLU A 123 -22.35 -0.06 -7.65
CA GLU A 123 -21.04 0.57 -7.95
C GLU A 123 -19.96 -0.49 -8.20
N HIS A 124 -20.00 -1.58 -7.44
CA HIS A 124 -19.13 -2.74 -7.60
C HIS A 124 -19.96 -4.02 -7.56
N PRO A 125 -19.52 -5.10 -8.25
CA PRO A 125 -20.18 -6.39 -8.15
C PRO A 125 -20.23 -6.89 -6.70
N VAL A 126 -21.39 -7.31 -6.24
CA VAL A 126 -21.65 -7.76 -4.87
C VAL A 126 -21.63 -9.27 -4.82
N TYR A 127 -20.73 -9.85 -4.04
CA TYR A 127 -20.65 -11.29 -3.89
C TYR A 127 -21.78 -11.83 -3.00
N LEU A 128 -22.52 -12.79 -3.50
CA LEU A 128 -23.54 -13.54 -2.79
C LEU A 128 -23.14 -15.03 -2.75
N PRO A 129 -22.96 -15.64 -1.55
CA PRO A 129 -22.54 -17.02 -1.43
C PRO A 129 -23.62 -18.00 -1.92
N GLN A 130 -23.16 -19.19 -2.33
CA GLN A 130 -24.01 -20.31 -2.69
C GLN A 130 -24.93 -20.73 -1.53
N ASP A 131 -26.10 -21.21 -1.86
CA ASP A 131 -27.15 -21.67 -0.92
C ASP A 131 -27.60 -20.54 0.06
N GLY A 132 -27.22 -19.29 -0.22
CA GLY A 132 -27.67 -18.11 0.50
C GLY A 132 -29.04 -17.64 0.00
N GLU A 133 -29.94 -17.31 0.93
CA GLU A 133 -31.21 -16.67 0.64
C GLU A 133 -31.09 -15.15 0.88
N PHE A 134 -31.53 -14.35 -0.10
CA PHE A 134 -31.45 -12.89 -0.09
C PHE A 134 -32.77 -12.26 -0.50
N ALA A 135 -32.96 -10.98 -0.20
CA ALA A 135 -34.14 -10.23 -0.59
C ALA A 135 -33.76 -8.94 -1.33
N ILE A 136 -34.42 -8.71 -2.47
CA ILE A 136 -34.47 -7.41 -3.13
C ILE A 136 -35.49 -6.59 -2.36
N VAL A 137 -35.07 -5.49 -1.75
CA VAL A 137 -35.93 -4.59 -1.00
C VAL A 137 -36.06 -3.29 -1.76
N VAL A 138 -37.31 -2.89 -2.05
CA VAL A 138 -37.67 -1.67 -2.78
C VAL A 138 -38.37 -0.71 -1.81
N MET A 139 -37.87 0.49 -1.69
CA MET A 139 -38.36 1.50 -0.75
C MET A 139 -38.50 2.86 -1.42
N ALA A 140 -39.55 3.58 -1.11
CA ALA A 140 -39.73 4.97 -1.47
C ALA A 140 -40.48 5.73 -0.37
N GLN A 141 -40.32 7.06 -0.31
CA GLN A 141 -41.08 7.92 0.62
C GLN A 141 -42.39 8.41 0.00
N THR A 142 -42.97 7.63 -0.89
CA THR A 142 -44.19 7.94 -1.62
C THR A 142 -44.90 6.64 -2.02
N ASN A 143 -46.20 6.70 -2.21
CA ASN A 143 -47.02 5.59 -2.70
C ASN A 143 -47.25 5.62 -4.22
N GLU A 144 -46.57 6.51 -4.93
CA GLU A 144 -46.72 6.69 -6.37
C GLU A 144 -45.96 5.61 -7.22
N TYR A 145 -45.05 4.86 -6.61
CA TYR A 145 -44.35 3.77 -7.28
C TYR A 145 -45.17 2.48 -7.21
N ASN A 146 -45.66 2.02 -8.37
CA ASN A 146 -46.33 0.72 -8.48
C ASN A 146 -45.45 -0.23 -9.31
N CYS A 147 -45.03 -1.34 -8.70
CA CYS A 147 -44.27 -2.41 -9.37
C CYS A 147 -45.20 -3.43 -10.01
N PHE A 148 -44.73 -4.04 -11.12
CA PHE A 148 -45.42 -5.19 -11.68
C PHE A 148 -45.15 -6.44 -10.84
N ILE A 149 -46.22 -7.20 -10.60
CA ILE A 149 -46.22 -8.50 -9.92
C ILE A 149 -46.92 -9.54 -10.79
N SER A 150 -46.63 -10.79 -10.52
CA SER A 150 -47.47 -11.93 -10.97
C SER A 150 -48.29 -12.47 -9.80
N GLU A 151 -49.54 -12.87 -10.06
CA GLU A 151 -50.42 -13.47 -9.06
C GLU A 151 -50.99 -14.76 -9.60
N MET A 152 -50.97 -15.83 -8.81
CA MET A 152 -51.48 -17.12 -9.16
C MET A 152 -52.98 -17.05 -9.56
N GLY A 153 -53.30 -17.58 -10.75
CA GLY A 153 -54.67 -17.58 -11.26
C GLY A 153 -55.07 -16.34 -12.07
N GLU A 154 -54.29 -15.28 -12.01
CA GLU A 154 -54.54 -14.06 -12.80
C GLU A 154 -54.02 -14.20 -14.24
N PHE A 155 -54.51 -13.35 -15.15
CA PHE A 155 -54.12 -13.34 -16.55
C PHE A 155 -52.82 -12.56 -16.78
N ASP A 156 -52.00 -13.03 -17.73
CA ASP A 156 -50.87 -12.26 -18.25
C ASP A 156 -51.38 -10.98 -18.92
N LEU A 157 -50.79 -9.83 -18.54
CA LEU A 157 -51.19 -8.52 -19.09
C LEU A 157 -50.80 -8.34 -20.56
N GLN A 158 -49.83 -9.10 -21.05
CA GLN A 158 -49.39 -9.06 -22.44
C GLN A 158 -50.12 -10.07 -23.33
N ASN A 159 -50.59 -11.16 -22.74
CA ASN A 159 -51.34 -12.21 -23.44
C ASN A 159 -52.44 -12.79 -22.56
N THR A 160 -53.62 -12.25 -22.67
CA THR A 160 -54.79 -12.60 -21.89
C THR A 160 -55.31 -14.06 -22.12
N ASN A 161 -54.68 -14.80 -23.04
CA ASN A 161 -54.95 -16.23 -23.20
C ASN A 161 -54.20 -17.11 -22.21
N PHE A 162 -53.22 -16.57 -21.51
CA PHE A 162 -52.44 -17.27 -20.51
C PHE A 162 -52.78 -16.82 -19.10
N ARG A 163 -52.89 -17.77 -18.20
CA ARG A 163 -53.00 -17.53 -16.76
C ARG A 163 -51.72 -17.95 -16.07
N VAL A 164 -51.33 -17.22 -15.02
CA VAL A 164 -50.24 -17.60 -14.14
C VAL A 164 -50.65 -18.87 -13.40
N SER A 165 -50.04 -20.00 -13.75
CA SER A 165 -50.36 -21.34 -13.19
C SER A 165 -49.26 -21.91 -12.30
N LYS A 166 -48.09 -21.24 -12.24
CA LYS A 166 -46.92 -21.69 -11.47
C LYS A 166 -46.09 -20.47 -11.03
N GLN A 167 -45.68 -20.51 -9.77
CA GLN A 167 -44.68 -19.57 -9.25
C GLN A 167 -43.26 -20.15 -9.38
N PRO A 168 -42.22 -19.31 -9.48
CA PRO A 168 -40.85 -19.77 -9.28
C PRO A 168 -40.68 -20.48 -7.94
N TYR A 169 -39.84 -21.50 -7.89
CA TYR A 169 -39.66 -22.29 -6.67
C TYR A 169 -39.00 -21.56 -5.53
N ASN A 170 -38.33 -20.48 -5.81
CA ASN A 170 -37.39 -19.86 -4.90
C ASN A 170 -37.71 -18.37 -4.71
N GLY A 171 -38.51 -18.11 -3.71
CA GLY A 171 -38.78 -16.75 -3.28
C GLY A 171 -40.23 -16.48 -2.96
N VAL A 172 -40.46 -15.46 -2.16
CA VAL A 172 -41.77 -14.97 -1.73
C VAL A 172 -41.76 -13.44 -1.78
N LEU A 173 -42.84 -12.86 -2.24
CA LEU A 173 -43.10 -11.44 -2.11
C LEU A 173 -43.50 -11.10 -0.68
N PHE A 174 -42.95 -10.04 -0.13
CA PHE A 174 -43.31 -9.49 1.17
C PHE A 174 -43.76 -8.06 1.05
N THR A 175 -44.78 -7.71 1.80
CA THR A 175 -45.22 -6.33 2.01
C THR A 175 -44.88 -5.85 3.41
N SER A 176 -44.68 -4.58 3.61
CA SER A 176 -44.35 -3.99 4.91
C SER A 176 -44.83 -2.54 4.99
N GLN A 177 -45.10 -2.08 6.18
CA GLN A 177 -45.40 -0.65 6.46
C GLN A 177 -44.17 0.10 7.03
N ASN A 178 -43.12 -0.63 7.45
CA ASN A 178 -42.00 -0.04 8.21
C ASN A 178 -40.63 -0.60 7.79
N ALA A 179 -40.53 -1.38 6.72
CA ALA A 179 -39.33 -2.05 6.23
C ALA A 179 -38.62 -2.98 7.25
N SER A 180 -39.30 -3.33 8.34
CA SER A 180 -38.75 -4.20 9.40
C SER A 180 -39.65 -5.37 9.76
N THR A 181 -40.97 -5.18 9.65
CA THR A 181 -41.97 -6.22 9.87
C THR A 181 -42.59 -6.59 8.52
N TRP A 182 -42.41 -7.83 8.12
CA TRP A 182 -42.77 -8.33 6.79
C TRP A 182 -43.96 -9.28 6.83
N THR A 183 -44.90 -9.07 5.92
CA THR A 183 -46.05 -9.97 5.70
C THR A 183 -45.84 -10.72 4.39
N PRO A 184 -45.75 -12.04 4.39
CA PRO A 184 -45.55 -12.83 3.16
C PRO A 184 -46.84 -12.90 2.31
N GLU A 185 -46.69 -12.72 1.02
CA GLU A 185 -47.72 -12.85 -0.02
C GLU A 185 -47.41 -14.10 -0.85
N GLN A 186 -47.84 -15.27 -0.38
CA GLN A 186 -47.43 -16.59 -0.92
C GLN A 186 -47.89 -16.87 -2.35
N ASN A 187 -48.86 -16.13 -2.87
CA ASN A 187 -49.40 -16.31 -4.21
C ASN A 187 -48.96 -15.23 -5.20
N LYS A 188 -48.05 -14.37 -4.78
CA LYS A 188 -47.58 -13.23 -5.57
C LYS A 188 -46.07 -13.19 -5.63
N ASP A 189 -45.52 -12.74 -6.76
CA ASP A 189 -44.10 -12.49 -6.98
C ASP A 189 -43.89 -11.16 -7.67
N LEU A 190 -42.84 -10.42 -7.27
CA LEU A 190 -42.40 -9.22 -7.94
C LEU A 190 -41.81 -9.56 -9.31
N LYS A 191 -42.08 -8.77 -10.33
CA LYS A 191 -41.39 -8.87 -11.60
C LYS A 191 -40.00 -8.23 -11.53
N PHE A 192 -38.96 -9.05 -11.63
CA PHE A 192 -37.58 -8.59 -11.58
C PHE A 192 -36.65 -9.44 -12.47
N THR A 193 -35.45 -8.91 -12.70
CA THR A 193 -34.35 -9.67 -13.33
C THR A 193 -33.08 -9.41 -12.52
N ILE A 194 -32.37 -10.48 -12.18
CA ILE A 194 -31.04 -10.42 -11.54
C ILE A 194 -29.98 -10.53 -12.63
N ASN A 195 -29.04 -9.59 -12.63
CA ASN A 195 -27.91 -9.63 -13.54
C ASN A 195 -26.63 -9.90 -12.75
N ARG A 196 -25.90 -10.92 -13.14
CA ARG A 196 -24.60 -11.27 -12.55
C ARG A 196 -23.45 -10.96 -13.48
N ALA A 197 -22.26 -10.83 -12.92
CA ALA A 197 -21.04 -10.83 -13.71
C ALA A 197 -20.83 -12.19 -14.38
N LYS A 198 -20.29 -12.17 -15.59
CA LYS A 198 -19.86 -13.35 -16.30
C LYS A 198 -18.35 -13.26 -16.53
N PHE A 199 -17.62 -14.20 -15.95
CA PHE A 199 -16.16 -14.27 -16.04
C PHE A 199 -15.75 -15.21 -17.17
N ASP A 200 -14.60 -14.92 -17.78
CA ASP A 200 -13.99 -15.78 -18.79
C ASP A 200 -13.27 -16.94 -18.10
N THR A 201 -13.65 -18.15 -18.41
CA THR A 201 -13.06 -19.38 -17.87
C THR A 201 -11.99 -19.98 -18.80
N GLY A 202 -11.86 -19.46 -20.01
CA GLY A 202 -10.94 -19.97 -21.03
C GLY A 202 -9.55 -19.33 -20.99
N ASN A 203 -9.43 -18.16 -20.36
CA ASN A 203 -8.20 -17.40 -20.33
C ASN A 203 -7.91 -16.87 -18.92
N ALA A 204 -6.63 -16.84 -18.57
CA ALA A 204 -6.18 -16.13 -17.41
C ALA A 204 -6.24 -14.61 -17.66
N ASN A 205 -6.82 -13.88 -16.74
CA ASN A 205 -6.83 -12.42 -16.77
C ASN A 205 -5.72 -11.86 -15.89
N GLU A 206 -5.10 -10.77 -16.33
CA GLU A 206 -3.94 -10.20 -15.67
C GLU A 206 -4.20 -8.77 -15.21
N ILE A 207 -3.79 -8.48 -13.97
CA ILE A 207 -3.70 -7.13 -13.45
C ILE A 207 -2.21 -6.77 -13.34
N ASN A 208 -1.84 -5.65 -13.95
CA ASN A 208 -0.47 -5.15 -13.93
C ASN A 208 -0.39 -3.87 -13.10
N LEU A 209 0.31 -3.93 -11.97
CA LEU A 209 0.53 -2.83 -11.06
C LEU A 209 1.98 -2.36 -11.17
N VAL A 210 2.18 -1.09 -11.51
CA VAL A 210 3.50 -0.50 -11.68
C VAL A 210 3.62 0.79 -10.88
N ASN A 211 4.79 1.02 -10.27
CA ASN A 211 5.07 2.31 -9.68
C ASN A 211 5.50 3.29 -10.79
N ARG A 212 4.73 4.34 -11.01
CA ARG A 212 5.01 5.26 -12.12
C ARG A 212 6.05 6.31 -11.82
N ASN A 213 5.96 7.00 -10.70
CA ASN A 213 6.85 8.12 -10.39
C ASN A 213 7.32 8.06 -8.95
N LEU A 214 8.61 8.27 -8.75
CA LEU A 214 9.15 8.56 -7.44
C LEU A 214 8.63 9.93 -6.99
N PRO A 215 8.17 10.08 -5.72
CA PRO A 215 7.72 11.36 -5.23
C PRO A 215 8.87 12.36 -5.23
N SER A 216 8.66 13.54 -5.85
CA SER A 216 9.61 14.65 -5.74
C SER A 216 9.46 15.34 -4.40
N LYS A 217 10.58 15.70 -3.77
CA LYS A 217 10.60 16.45 -2.54
C LYS A 217 10.91 17.92 -2.81
N LEU A 218 10.11 18.82 -2.27
CA LEU A 218 10.41 20.24 -2.27
C LEU A 218 11.60 20.50 -1.34
N LEU A 219 12.66 21.10 -1.86
CA LEU A 219 13.83 21.47 -1.07
C LEU A 219 13.57 22.76 -0.27
N LYS A 220 14.37 22.99 0.76
CA LYS A 220 14.39 24.30 1.44
C LYS A 220 14.78 25.39 0.46
N SER A 221 14.35 26.60 0.73
CA SER A 221 14.77 27.77 -0.07
C SER A 221 16.28 27.85 -0.11
N ASN A 222 16.83 28.05 -1.33
CA ASN A 222 18.26 28.16 -1.58
C ASN A 222 19.11 27.00 -1.06
N ALA A 223 18.62 25.77 -1.31
CA ALA A 223 19.25 24.54 -0.86
C ALA A 223 20.62 24.22 -1.49
N PHE A 224 21.00 24.90 -2.55
CA PHE A 224 22.22 24.66 -3.31
C PHE A 224 23.30 25.66 -2.90
N ARG A 225 24.57 25.22 -2.76
CA ARG A 225 25.71 26.05 -2.43
C ARG A 225 26.91 25.71 -3.32
N ILE A 226 27.50 26.69 -3.97
CA ILE A 226 28.70 26.52 -4.79
C ILE A 226 29.93 26.35 -3.87
N ILE A 227 30.71 25.28 -4.09
CA ILE A 227 31.87 24.97 -3.24
C ILE A 227 33.18 25.49 -3.85
N ASN A 228 33.30 25.44 -5.17
CA ASN A 228 34.53 25.86 -5.85
C ASN A 228 34.24 26.72 -7.09
N SER A 229 35.23 27.51 -7.51
CA SER A 229 35.22 28.20 -8.79
C SER A 229 35.81 27.32 -9.90
N ALA A 230 35.31 27.48 -11.10
CA ALA A 230 35.88 26.88 -12.31
C ALA A 230 35.54 27.73 -13.53
N SER A 231 36.42 27.71 -14.53
CA SER A 231 36.16 28.30 -15.84
C SER A 231 36.05 27.16 -16.85
N ASN A 232 34.83 26.87 -17.26
CA ASN A 232 34.51 25.73 -18.13
C ASN A 232 35.11 24.38 -17.65
N GLY A 233 34.90 24.09 -16.37
CA GLY A 233 35.46 22.92 -15.68
C GLY A 233 34.44 22.22 -14.79
N ALA A 234 34.92 21.53 -13.77
CA ALA A 234 34.09 20.84 -12.79
C ALA A 234 33.70 21.80 -11.64
N VAL A 235 32.47 22.26 -11.63
CA VAL A 235 31.91 23.03 -10.50
C VAL A 235 31.18 22.07 -9.55
N ARG A 236 31.57 22.12 -8.28
CA ARG A 236 30.96 21.31 -7.22
C ARG A 236 29.89 22.13 -6.51
N VAL A 237 28.75 21.55 -6.33
CA VAL A 237 27.60 22.17 -5.67
C VAL A 237 27.12 21.25 -4.56
N ARG A 238 27.14 21.75 -3.32
CA ARG A 238 26.54 21.06 -2.19
C ARG A 238 25.05 21.34 -2.15
N VAL A 239 24.26 20.27 -1.93
CA VAL A 239 22.80 20.33 -1.88
C VAL A 239 22.35 19.94 -0.47
N THR A 240 21.60 20.80 0.18
CA THR A 240 20.94 20.49 1.45
C THR A 240 19.58 19.84 1.17
N HIS A 241 19.43 18.58 1.54
CA HIS A 241 18.25 17.78 1.28
C HIS A 241 17.97 16.89 2.49
N ALA A 242 17.20 17.41 3.44
CA ALA A 242 16.92 16.72 4.70
C ALA A 242 16.23 15.37 4.48
N ASN A 243 16.68 14.34 5.18
CA ASN A 243 16.12 12.98 5.12
C ASN A 243 16.02 12.45 3.68
N HIS A 244 17.08 12.61 2.89
CA HIS A 244 17.06 12.17 1.49
C HIS A 244 17.13 10.65 1.33
N GLY A 245 17.60 9.91 2.34
CA GLY A 245 17.70 8.45 2.32
C GLY A 245 18.69 7.87 1.32
N MET A 246 19.44 8.71 0.62
CA MET A 246 20.45 8.28 -0.37
C MET A 246 21.81 8.14 0.31
N HIS A 247 22.50 7.03 0.00
CA HIS A 247 23.78 6.73 0.64
C HIS A 247 24.76 6.00 -0.30
N LEU A 248 24.36 5.75 -1.54
CA LEU A 248 25.24 5.13 -2.53
C LEU A 248 25.94 6.19 -3.37
N THR A 249 27.27 6.09 -3.50
CA THR A 249 28.12 7.02 -4.26
C THR A 249 27.77 7.13 -5.74
N ASN A 250 27.11 6.13 -6.29
CA ASN A 250 26.65 6.14 -7.69
C ASN A 250 25.16 6.49 -7.83
N SER A 251 24.51 6.89 -6.73
CA SER A 251 23.12 7.35 -6.79
C SER A 251 23.01 8.60 -7.64
N LYS A 252 21.91 8.73 -8.37
CA LYS A 252 21.62 9.94 -9.16
C LYS A 252 20.44 10.68 -8.57
N VAL A 253 20.51 11.98 -8.66
CA VAL A 253 19.42 12.90 -8.31
C VAL A 253 19.13 13.80 -9.51
N LYS A 254 17.85 14.00 -9.78
CA LYS A 254 17.37 15.00 -10.74
C LYS A 254 16.73 16.15 -9.99
N PHE A 255 16.96 17.35 -10.47
CA PHE A 255 16.30 18.55 -9.95
C PHE A 255 15.38 19.16 -10.99
N THR A 256 14.37 19.86 -10.50
CA THR A 256 13.47 20.69 -11.30
C THR A 256 13.17 21.97 -10.54
N GLY A 257 12.94 23.06 -11.25
CA GLY A 257 12.54 24.34 -10.66
C GLY A 257 13.64 25.04 -9.86
N ALA A 258 14.89 24.60 -9.94
CA ALA A 258 16.00 25.31 -9.33
C ALA A 258 16.35 26.57 -10.14
N SER A 259 16.49 27.70 -9.47
CA SER A 259 16.84 28.98 -10.04
C SER A 259 18.11 29.52 -9.42
N VAL A 260 18.88 30.31 -10.19
CA VAL A 260 20.12 30.92 -9.73
C VAL A 260 19.92 32.42 -9.62
N GLY A 261 19.92 32.91 -8.38
CA GLY A 261 19.76 34.34 -8.07
C GLY A 261 21.09 35.07 -7.74
N LEU A 262 22.24 34.39 -7.94
CA LEU A 262 23.58 34.97 -7.64
C LEU A 262 24.07 35.83 -8.80
N THR A 263 23.41 36.96 -9.04
CA THR A 263 23.74 37.89 -10.13
C THR A 263 24.24 39.24 -9.59
N GLY A 264 25.31 39.77 -10.19
CA GLY A 264 25.88 41.05 -9.78
C GLY A 264 27.34 41.21 -10.18
N SER A 265 27.97 42.28 -9.72
CA SER A 265 29.41 42.52 -9.96
C SER A 265 30.26 41.43 -9.31
N GLY A 266 31.06 40.74 -10.12
CA GLY A 266 31.85 39.58 -9.66
C GLY A 266 31.06 38.27 -9.45
N GLN A 267 29.78 38.28 -9.78
CA GLN A 267 28.89 37.11 -9.76
C GLN A 267 28.50 36.72 -11.18
N PHE A 268 27.50 35.86 -11.32
CA PHE A 268 26.98 35.50 -12.64
C PHE A 268 26.34 36.69 -13.35
N SER A 269 26.55 36.82 -14.64
CA SER A 269 25.63 37.55 -15.51
C SER A 269 24.26 36.84 -15.59
N SER A 270 23.22 37.51 -16.04
CA SER A 270 21.89 36.90 -16.15
C SER A 270 21.86 35.68 -17.11
N SER A 271 22.66 35.70 -18.17
CA SER A 271 22.80 34.58 -19.11
C SER A 271 23.57 33.41 -18.50
N GLU A 272 24.61 33.65 -17.74
CA GLU A 272 25.36 32.60 -17.03
C GLU A 272 24.52 31.96 -15.94
N ALA A 273 23.76 32.74 -15.17
CA ALA A 273 22.84 32.24 -14.16
C ALA A 273 21.77 31.32 -14.76
N THR A 274 21.22 31.69 -15.93
CA THR A 274 20.26 30.84 -16.66
C THR A 274 20.91 29.57 -17.16
N ALA A 275 22.11 29.64 -17.74
CA ALA A 275 22.85 28.46 -18.19
C ALA A 275 23.20 27.51 -17.02
N PHE A 276 23.64 28.07 -15.90
CA PHE A 276 23.97 27.30 -14.71
C PHE A 276 22.72 26.61 -14.11
N ALA A 277 21.59 27.31 -14.06
CA ALA A 277 20.32 26.72 -13.65
C ALA A 277 19.88 25.57 -14.57
N ALA A 278 20.12 25.71 -15.88
CA ALA A 278 19.83 24.64 -16.84
C ALA A 278 20.69 23.38 -16.60
N LEU A 279 21.98 23.58 -16.24
CA LEU A 279 22.83 22.45 -15.85
C LEU A 279 22.33 21.75 -14.59
N ILE A 280 21.91 22.48 -13.56
CA ILE A 280 21.33 21.90 -12.33
C ILE A 280 20.06 21.11 -12.66
N ASN A 281 19.18 21.66 -13.49
CA ASN A 281 17.90 21.03 -13.86
C ASN A 281 18.04 20.01 -15.02
N ALA A 282 19.25 19.51 -15.29
CA ALA A 282 19.50 18.59 -16.39
C ALA A 282 18.71 17.28 -16.24
N ASN A 283 18.06 16.84 -17.32
CA ASN A 283 17.22 15.65 -17.32
C ASN A 283 17.98 14.35 -17.02
N ALA A 284 19.27 14.28 -17.35
CA ALA A 284 20.12 13.12 -17.08
C ALA A 284 20.38 12.89 -15.58
N GLY A 285 20.04 13.88 -14.73
CA GLY A 285 20.34 13.86 -13.31
C GLY A 285 21.86 13.96 -13.01
N HIS A 286 22.18 14.00 -11.75
CA HIS A 286 23.54 14.18 -11.23
C HIS A 286 23.96 13.01 -10.36
N VAL A 287 25.16 12.51 -10.54
CA VAL A 287 25.77 11.51 -9.66
C VAL A 287 26.14 12.19 -8.34
N LEU A 288 25.87 11.52 -7.23
CA LEU A 288 26.15 12.00 -5.89
C LEU A 288 27.58 11.69 -5.46
N SER A 289 28.15 12.61 -4.70
CA SER A 289 29.40 12.44 -3.95
C SER A 289 29.27 13.10 -2.58
N GLU A 290 30.18 12.79 -1.67
CA GLU A 290 30.20 13.38 -0.32
C GLU A 290 28.80 13.35 0.34
N ILE A 291 28.22 12.16 0.42
CA ILE A 291 26.87 11.95 0.92
C ILE A 291 26.90 12.00 2.45
N GLU A 292 26.13 12.92 3.03
CA GLU A 292 25.89 13.05 4.47
C GLU A 292 24.40 12.81 4.75
N HIS A 293 23.99 12.82 6.01
CA HIS A 293 22.61 12.58 6.40
C HIS A 293 21.58 13.51 5.73
N ASP A 294 21.90 14.81 5.66
CA ASP A 294 21.00 15.86 5.16
C ASP A 294 21.57 16.62 3.96
N SER A 295 22.66 16.16 3.38
CA SER A 295 23.30 16.83 2.24
C SER A 295 24.16 15.90 1.41
N TYR A 296 24.44 16.31 0.21
CA TYR A 296 25.36 15.65 -0.73
C TYR A 296 25.94 16.67 -1.70
N THR A 297 27.01 16.29 -2.39
CA THR A 297 27.65 17.11 -3.42
C THR A 297 27.35 16.54 -4.81
N ILE A 298 27.04 17.41 -5.76
CA ILE A 298 26.97 17.11 -7.19
C ILE A 298 28.09 17.85 -7.92
N THR A 299 28.57 17.29 -9.03
CA THR A 299 29.58 17.90 -9.87
C THR A 299 28.99 18.23 -11.24
N LEU A 300 29.04 19.47 -11.62
CA LEU A 300 28.62 19.95 -12.94
C LEU A 300 29.86 20.03 -13.84
N SER A 301 29.91 19.18 -14.85
CA SER A 301 30.97 19.20 -15.85
C SER A 301 30.76 20.36 -16.84
N ASN A 302 31.83 20.93 -17.36
CA ASN A 302 31.80 22.04 -18.31
C ASN A 302 30.99 23.26 -17.81
N ALA A 303 31.02 23.50 -16.50
CA ALA A 303 30.36 24.61 -15.86
C ALA A 303 31.35 25.74 -15.57
N THR A 304 30.85 26.98 -15.54
CA THR A 304 31.62 28.16 -15.13
C THR A 304 31.00 28.72 -13.86
N ALA A 305 31.84 28.93 -12.87
CA ALA A 305 31.49 29.64 -11.63
C ALA A 305 32.68 30.54 -11.21
N ALA A 306 32.49 31.84 -11.22
CA ALA A 306 33.50 32.82 -10.80
C ALA A 306 33.79 32.72 -9.29
N ALA A 307 34.95 33.18 -8.85
CA ALA A 307 35.31 33.18 -7.43
C ALA A 307 34.29 33.94 -6.55
N GLY A 308 33.65 34.97 -7.07
CA GLY A 308 32.65 35.76 -6.35
C GLY A 308 31.31 35.05 -6.07
N VAL A 309 31.04 33.89 -6.69
CA VAL A 309 29.86 33.10 -6.38
C VAL A 309 30.14 31.92 -5.46
N VAL A 310 31.40 31.64 -5.15
CA VAL A 310 31.78 30.55 -4.24
C VAL A 310 31.24 30.84 -2.83
N GLY A 311 30.62 29.83 -2.22
CA GLY A 311 29.96 29.99 -0.92
C GLY A 311 28.55 30.57 -1.02
N GLY A 312 28.13 31.07 -2.19
CA GLY A 312 26.77 31.56 -2.42
C GLY A 312 25.76 30.45 -2.47
N SER A 313 24.59 30.72 -1.88
CA SER A 313 23.43 29.78 -1.87
C SER A 313 22.38 30.22 -2.89
N PHE A 314 21.76 29.24 -3.56
CA PHE A 314 20.77 29.46 -4.61
C PHE A 314 19.76 28.31 -4.68
N GLY A 315 18.83 28.34 -5.60
CA GLY A 315 17.82 27.31 -5.83
C GLY A 315 16.40 27.85 -5.83
N GLY A 316 16.19 28.99 -5.19
CA GLY A 316 14.86 29.59 -5.05
C GLY A 316 13.96 28.78 -4.10
N THR A 317 12.65 28.98 -4.22
CA THR A 317 11.63 28.36 -3.35
C THR A 317 10.88 27.20 -4.02
N THR A 318 11.13 26.95 -5.31
CA THR A 318 10.41 25.97 -6.15
C THR A 318 11.24 24.74 -6.49
N ALA A 319 12.50 24.70 -6.04
CA ALA A 319 13.40 23.60 -6.33
C ALA A 319 12.90 22.28 -5.74
N ARG A 320 12.77 21.26 -6.57
CA ARG A 320 12.38 19.92 -6.17
C ARG A 320 13.47 18.92 -6.55
N ALA A 321 13.68 17.95 -5.67
CA ALA A 321 14.60 16.85 -5.90
C ALA A 321 13.82 15.54 -6.16
N PHE A 322 14.24 14.82 -7.17
CA PHE A 322 13.80 13.46 -7.45
C PHE A 322 14.98 12.54 -7.11
N GLY A 323 14.92 11.96 -5.94
CA GLY A 323 15.97 11.07 -5.47
C GLY A 323 15.84 9.66 -6.01
N ASN A 324 16.94 8.95 -5.99
CA ASN A 324 16.97 7.53 -6.21
C ASN A 324 16.52 6.82 -4.95
N ILE A 325 15.34 6.18 -4.99
CA ILE A 325 14.98 5.21 -3.97
C ILE A 325 15.55 3.87 -4.41
N HIS A 326 16.60 3.44 -3.74
CA HIS A 326 17.14 2.11 -3.86
C HIS A 326 16.31 1.18 -2.96
N ILE A 327 15.77 0.10 -3.50
CA ILE A 327 14.98 -0.88 -2.76
C ILE A 327 15.77 -2.18 -2.70
N ASP A 328 16.24 -2.56 -1.53
CA ASP A 328 16.93 -3.83 -1.30
C ASP A 328 15.94 -4.94 -0.94
N VAL A 329 14.86 -4.59 -0.26
CA VAL A 329 13.81 -5.49 0.17
C VAL A 329 12.46 -4.87 -0.15
N ALA A 330 11.56 -5.62 -0.76
CA ALA A 330 10.18 -5.21 -0.94
C ALA A 330 9.24 -6.14 -0.15
N LYS A 331 8.43 -5.54 0.72
CA LYS A 331 7.29 -6.21 1.31
C LYS A 331 6.04 -5.80 0.53
N VAL A 332 5.46 -6.74 -0.18
CA VAL A 332 4.21 -6.54 -0.92
C VAL A 332 3.05 -6.95 -0.03
N ILE A 333 2.10 -6.05 0.13
CA ILE A 333 0.88 -6.27 0.90
C ILE A 333 -0.28 -6.19 -0.09
N LEU A 334 -0.94 -7.33 -0.32
CA LEU A 334 -2.12 -7.44 -1.17
C LEU A 334 -3.17 -8.23 -0.40
N GLN A 335 -4.40 -7.71 -0.41
CA GLN A 335 -5.55 -8.42 0.14
C GLN A 335 -6.27 -9.15 -0.98
N ASN A 336 -6.34 -10.46 -0.86
CA ASN A 336 -6.95 -11.34 -1.84
C ASN A 336 -7.96 -12.26 -1.17
N ILE A 337 -9.16 -12.31 -1.72
CA ILE A 337 -10.16 -13.31 -1.37
C ILE A 337 -10.19 -14.33 -2.51
N GLN A 338 -9.85 -15.56 -2.20
CA GLN A 338 -9.84 -16.66 -3.14
C GLN A 338 -11.03 -17.58 -2.84
N LEU A 339 -12.01 -17.58 -3.74
CA LEU A 339 -13.19 -18.44 -3.66
C LEU A 339 -12.83 -19.85 -4.13
N PRO A 340 -13.61 -20.87 -3.76
CA PRO A 340 -13.44 -22.21 -4.31
C PRO A 340 -13.46 -22.20 -5.84
N ASP A 341 -12.69 -23.09 -6.47
CA ASP A 341 -12.54 -23.17 -7.94
C ASP A 341 -11.97 -21.90 -8.62
N THR A 342 -11.37 -20.99 -7.84
CA THR A 342 -10.64 -19.82 -8.35
C THR A 342 -9.19 -19.86 -7.94
N SER A 343 -8.30 -19.20 -8.68
CA SER A 343 -6.91 -19.03 -8.30
C SER A 343 -6.36 -17.62 -8.60
N ALA A 344 -5.47 -17.14 -7.75
CA ALA A 344 -4.71 -15.94 -7.99
C ALA A 344 -3.22 -16.25 -7.79
N LYS A 345 -2.41 -15.96 -8.79
CA LYS A 345 -0.95 -16.12 -8.76
C LYS A 345 -0.31 -14.76 -8.87
N PHE A 346 0.69 -14.53 -8.06
CA PHE A 346 1.36 -13.25 -7.92
C PHE A 346 2.79 -13.34 -8.40
N TYR A 347 3.21 -12.38 -9.19
CA TYR A 347 4.54 -12.31 -9.77
C TYR A 347 5.10 -10.92 -9.56
N ILE A 348 6.41 -10.84 -9.29
CA ILE A 348 7.14 -9.59 -9.21
C ILE A 348 8.33 -9.63 -10.14
N ARG A 349 8.63 -8.51 -10.77
CA ARG A 349 9.88 -8.26 -11.46
C ARG A 349 10.32 -6.84 -11.20
N THR A 350 11.60 -6.59 -11.30
CA THR A 350 12.18 -5.28 -11.07
C THR A 350 12.88 -4.78 -12.33
N TYR A 351 13.10 -3.47 -12.36
CA TYR A 351 13.91 -2.81 -13.36
C TYR A 351 15.24 -2.42 -12.74
N ASN A 352 16.35 -2.63 -13.42
CA ASN A 352 17.68 -2.29 -12.93
C ASN A 352 17.87 -0.79 -12.72
N SER A 353 17.24 0.02 -13.54
CA SER A 353 17.16 1.46 -13.33
C SER A 353 15.87 1.96 -13.93
N LYS A 354 15.18 2.81 -13.20
CA LYS A 354 14.21 3.70 -13.83
C LYS A 354 14.91 5.02 -14.11
N SER A 355 14.74 5.53 -15.30
CA SER A 355 15.20 6.87 -15.60
C SER A 355 14.57 7.84 -14.60
N VAL A 356 15.39 8.62 -13.94
CA VAL A 356 14.97 9.65 -12.96
C VAL A 356 14.01 10.66 -13.59
N ASP A 357 14.04 10.76 -14.90
CA ASP A 357 13.22 11.67 -15.70
C ASP A 357 11.86 11.11 -16.11
N GLY A 358 11.53 9.86 -15.70
CA GLY A 358 10.28 9.21 -16.09
C GLY A 358 10.20 8.92 -17.59
N GLY A 359 11.32 9.05 -18.29
CA GLY A 359 11.41 8.83 -19.74
C GLY A 359 11.37 7.34 -20.10
N ALA A 360 11.32 7.10 -21.40
CA ALA A 360 11.13 5.77 -21.99
C ALA A 360 12.30 4.78 -21.84
N SER A 361 13.41 5.19 -21.21
CA SER A 361 14.53 4.32 -20.93
C SER A 361 14.41 3.66 -19.54
N ASP A 362 13.39 2.85 -19.37
CA ASP A 362 13.39 1.88 -18.28
C ASP A 362 14.60 0.97 -18.47
N GLY A 363 15.39 0.79 -17.43
CA GLY A 363 16.53 -0.11 -17.46
C GLY A 363 16.11 -1.54 -17.77
N ALA A 364 17.09 -2.43 -17.96
CA ALA A 364 16.82 -3.81 -18.31
C ALA A 364 15.84 -4.47 -17.32
N LEU A 365 14.81 -5.10 -17.88
CA LEU A 365 13.82 -5.84 -17.15
C LEU A 365 14.46 -7.10 -16.55
N GLN A 366 14.32 -7.27 -15.23
CA GLN A 366 14.76 -8.51 -14.58
C GLN A 366 13.78 -9.66 -14.84
N PRO A 367 14.23 -10.91 -14.78
CA PRO A 367 13.34 -12.06 -14.87
C PRO A 367 12.22 -11.99 -13.83
N GLU A 368 11.04 -12.39 -14.25
CA GLU A 368 9.88 -12.43 -13.37
C GLU A 368 9.99 -13.58 -12.36
N LYS A 369 9.66 -13.33 -11.12
CA LYS A 369 9.62 -14.29 -10.03
C LYS A 369 8.21 -14.44 -9.48
N GLN A 370 7.77 -15.67 -9.30
CA GLN A 370 6.52 -15.96 -8.62
C GLN A 370 6.69 -15.72 -7.13
N MET A 371 5.76 -14.99 -6.54
CA MET A 371 5.70 -14.78 -5.10
C MET A 371 4.89 -15.92 -4.46
N LEU A 372 5.43 -16.49 -3.38
CA LEU A 372 4.72 -17.51 -2.61
C LEU A 372 3.74 -16.83 -1.67
N VAL A 373 2.51 -17.29 -1.70
CA VAL A 373 1.46 -16.88 -0.77
C VAL A 373 1.49 -17.84 0.42
N ASN A 374 1.51 -17.30 1.63
CA ASN A 374 1.40 -18.13 2.83
C ASN A 374 0.00 -18.78 2.89
N ARG A 375 -0.07 -20.10 2.68
CA ARG A 375 -1.33 -20.85 2.53
C ARG A 375 -2.14 -21.03 3.81
N ASN A 376 -1.60 -20.62 4.96
CA ASN A 376 -2.22 -20.89 6.26
C ASN A 376 -3.25 -19.84 6.72
N LEU A 377 -3.56 -18.85 5.90
CA LEU A 377 -4.45 -17.73 6.22
C LEU A 377 -5.66 -17.65 5.27
N TYR A 378 -6.26 -18.79 4.98
CA TYR A 378 -7.55 -18.79 4.30
C TYR A 378 -8.62 -18.25 5.27
N PHE A 379 -9.28 -17.18 4.97
CA PHE A 379 -10.50 -16.64 5.58
C PHE A 379 -10.42 -15.67 6.77
N GLU A 380 -9.31 -15.49 7.48
CA GLU A 380 -9.35 -14.64 8.68
C GLU A 380 -8.64 -13.29 8.52
N ASP A 381 -7.60 -13.21 7.69
CA ASP A 381 -6.86 -11.96 7.47
C ASP A 381 -6.40 -11.80 6.03
N PRO A 382 -6.28 -10.53 5.56
CA PRO A 382 -5.70 -10.24 4.27
C PRO A 382 -4.27 -10.80 4.17
N GLN A 383 -4.03 -11.58 3.13
CA GLN A 383 -2.73 -12.23 2.94
C GLN A 383 -1.64 -11.21 2.61
N ALA A 384 -0.65 -11.10 3.47
CA ALA A 384 0.57 -10.37 3.17
C ALA A 384 1.44 -11.24 2.25
N ILE A 385 1.67 -10.76 1.03
CA ILE A 385 2.56 -11.39 0.07
C ILE A 385 3.89 -10.66 0.14
N TYR A 386 4.98 -11.38 0.42
CA TYR A 386 6.32 -10.82 0.44
C TYR A 386 7.29 -11.75 -0.27
N SER A 387 8.31 -11.18 -0.86
CA SER A 387 9.40 -11.94 -1.42
C SER A 387 10.29 -12.47 -0.29
N GLU A 388 10.45 -13.77 -0.22
CA GLU A 388 11.34 -14.42 0.74
C GLU A 388 12.80 -14.35 0.29
N LEU A 389 13.04 -14.11 -1.00
CA LEU A 389 14.38 -14.11 -1.62
C LEU A 389 14.60 -12.76 -2.32
N ASN A 390 14.95 -11.76 -1.54
CA ASN A 390 15.18 -10.41 -2.05
C ASN A 390 16.30 -10.37 -3.10
N GLU A 391 17.36 -11.11 -2.86
CA GLU A 391 18.49 -11.29 -3.78
C GLU A 391 18.05 -11.77 -5.15
N ALA A 392 17.14 -12.74 -5.19
CA ALA A 392 16.60 -13.29 -6.42
C ALA A 392 15.61 -12.34 -7.13
N VAL A 393 14.96 -11.43 -6.39
CA VAL A 393 13.98 -10.48 -6.92
C VAL A 393 14.63 -9.19 -7.37
N PHE A 394 15.57 -8.65 -6.60
CA PHE A 394 16.18 -7.35 -6.84
C PHE A 394 17.52 -7.44 -7.57
N GLY A 395 17.98 -8.63 -7.90
CA GLY A 395 19.15 -8.89 -8.72
C GLY A 395 20.47 -8.76 -8.00
N ASP A 396 21.51 -9.18 -8.68
CA ASP A 396 22.85 -9.13 -8.17
C ASP A 396 23.34 -7.71 -7.93
N SER A 397 24.16 -7.60 -6.92
CA SER A 397 24.79 -6.40 -6.43
C SER A 397 25.59 -5.60 -7.43
N ASP A 398 26.08 -6.23 -8.49
CA ASP A 398 27.05 -5.61 -9.41
C ASP A 398 26.48 -4.52 -10.29
N SER A 399 25.19 -4.45 -10.39
CA SER A 399 24.58 -3.30 -11.01
C SER A 399 24.06 -2.37 -9.95
N ALA A 400 24.89 -1.92 -9.06
CA ALA A 400 24.65 -0.87 -8.07
C ALA A 400 23.80 0.26 -8.64
N ILE A 401 22.52 0.04 -8.75
CA ILE A 401 21.74 0.85 -9.58
C ILE A 401 20.70 1.48 -8.78
N ALA A 402 20.89 2.59 -8.79
CA ALA A 402 20.34 3.64 -8.11
C ALA A 402 18.84 3.76 -8.14
N ASN A 403 18.05 3.23 -8.95
CA ASN A 403 16.58 3.29 -8.93
C ASN A 403 16.01 1.94 -9.31
N LYS A 404 15.46 1.23 -8.35
CA LYS A 404 14.71 0.03 -8.64
C LYS A 404 13.21 0.36 -8.66
N SER A 405 12.60 0.21 -9.81
CA SER A 405 11.15 0.15 -9.97
C SER A 405 10.72 -1.30 -9.92
N PHE A 406 9.47 -1.53 -9.60
CA PHE A 406 8.90 -2.87 -9.61
C PHE A 406 7.62 -2.90 -10.43
N HIS A 407 7.32 -4.10 -10.93
CA HIS A 407 6.10 -4.44 -11.61
C HIS A 407 5.52 -5.69 -10.94
N LEU A 408 4.31 -5.55 -10.42
CA LEU A 408 3.55 -6.66 -9.87
C LEU A 408 2.53 -7.11 -10.92
N ARG A 409 2.55 -8.39 -11.26
CA ARG A 409 1.56 -9.01 -12.12
C ARG A 409 0.75 -10.01 -11.32
N VAL A 410 -0.56 -9.83 -11.32
CA VAL A 410 -1.51 -10.75 -10.69
C VAL A 410 -2.25 -11.47 -11.79
N VAL A 411 -2.12 -12.79 -11.83
CA VAL A 411 -2.82 -13.66 -12.78
C VAL A 411 -4.00 -14.26 -12.06
N MET A 412 -5.21 -13.98 -12.53
CA MET A 412 -6.46 -14.41 -11.95
C MET A 412 -7.16 -15.41 -12.88
N GLU A 413 -7.51 -16.56 -12.34
CA GLU A 413 -8.14 -17.66 -13.08
C GLU A 413 -9.38 -18.14 -12.33
N THR A 414 -10.38 -18.56 -13.06
CA THR A 414 -11.56 -19.24 -12.53
C THR A 414 -11.99 -20.38 -13.45
N SER A 415 -12.50 -21.46 -12.87
CA SER A 415 -13.14 -22.54 -13.62
C SER A 415 -14.67 -22.38 -13.75
N LEU A 416 -15.24 -21.37 -13.07
CA LEU A 416 -16.67 -21.08 -13.05
C LEU A 416 -16.91 -19.66 -13.58
N ASP A 417 -17.93 -19.48 -14.42
CA ASP A 417 -18.20 -18.19 -15.06
C ASP A 417 -18.97 -17.19 -14.18
N ASN A 418 -19.37 -17.60 -13.00
CA ASN A 418 -20.15 -16.83 -12.01
C ASN A 418 -19.31 -16.26 -10.88
N ILE A 419 -18.07 -16.73 -10.67
CA ILE A 419 -17.19 -16.29 -9.60
C ILE A 419 -15.77 -15.99 -10.11
N SER A 420 -15.06 -15.14 -9.37
CA SER A 420 -13.66 -14.74 -9.63
C SER A 420 -12.93 -14.54 -8.29
N PRO A 421 -11.62 -14.69 -8.25
CA PRO A 421 -10.87 -14.16 -7.11
C PRO A 421 -11.05 -12.64 -7.01
N VAL A 422 -10.99 -12.10 -5.80
CA VAL A 422 -11.13 -10.67 -5.54
C VAL A 422 -9.83 -10.11 -5.00
N LEU A 423 -9.34 -9.03 -5.61
CA LEU A 423 -8.17 -8.29 -5.16
C LEU A 423 -8.60 -6.90 -4.69
N ASP A 424 -8.32 -6.58 -3.42
CA ASP A 424 -8.57 -5.25 -2.86
C ASP A 424 -7.42 -4.31 -3.20
N LEU A 425 -7.61 -3.48 -4.22
CA LEU A 425 -6.60 -2.52 -4.66
C LEU A 425 -6.49 -1.30 -3.72
N ASN A 426 -7.51 -1.00 -2.91
CA ASN A 426 -7.47 0.12 -1.97
C ASN A 426 -6.50 -0.14 -0.81
N ARG A 427 -6.24 -1.42 -0.52
CA ARG A 427 -5.30 -1.86 0.51
C ARG A 427 -4.01 -2.44 -0.08
N ALA A 428 -3.84 -2.36 -1.40
CA ALA A 428 -2.60 -2.76 -2.03
C ALA A 428 -1.47 -1.78 -1.68
N ALA A 429 -0.38 -2.30 -1.13
CA ALA A 429 0.78 -1.50 -0.77
C ALA A 429 2.08 -2.26 -1.02
N VAL A 430 3.13 -1.53 -1.32
CA VAL A 430 4.50 -2.07 -1.36
C VAL A 430 5.36 -1.22 -0.44
N VAL A 431 5.97 -1.86 0.54
CA VAL A 431 6.94 -1.23 1.43
C VAL A 431 8.32 -1.57 0.93
N GLY A 432 9.03 -0.59 0.38
CA GLY A 432 10.44 -0.70 0.02
C GLY A 432 11.31 -0.44 1.23
N VAL A 433 12.28 -1.31 1.49
CA VAL A 433 13.28 -1.15 2.55
C VAL A 433 14.64 -1.07 1.90
N GLN A 434 15.47 -0.19 2.40
CA GLN A 434 16.85 -0.03 2.03
C GLN A 434 17.72 -0.43 3.22
N ASN A 435 18.66 -1.35 2.99
CA ASN A 435 19.59 -1.80 4.02
C ASN A 435 20.86 -0.97 3.97
N ILE A 436 21.25 -0.41 5.10
CA ILE A 436 22.50 0.31 5.29
C ILE A 436 23.52 -0.67 5.85
N VAL A 437 24.32 -1.26 4.96
CA VAL A 437 25.32 -2.28 5.29
C VAL A 437 26.54 -2.09 4.40
N ASN A 438 27.70 -2.37 4.91
CA ASN A 438 28.96 -2.37 4.15
C ASN A 438 29.74 -3.68 4.38
N ASP A 439 30.71 -3.91 3.51
CA ASP A 439 31.75 -4.93 3.68
C ASP A 439 33.03 -4.23 4.10
N ALA A 440 33.32 -4.23 5.37
CA ALA A 440 34.29 -3.34 5.97
C ALA A 440 35.74 -3.64 5.67
N GLU A 441 36.08 -4.90 5.48
CA GLU A 441 37.51 -5.24 5.36
C GLU A 441 38.13 -4.72 4.07
N ASN A 442 37.33 -4.56 3.03
CA ASN A 442 37.79 -4.14 1.71
C ASN A 442 37.10 -2.89 1.17
N ASN A 443 36.15 -2.33 1.89
CA ASN A 443 35.39 -1.17 1.44
C ASN A 443 34.66 -1.33 0.10
N THR A 444 34.36 -2.56 -0.27
CA THR A 444 33.81 -2.95 -1.58
C THR A 444 32.30 -3.16 -1.56
N GLY A 445 31.61 -2.85 -0.48
CA GLY A 445 30.15 -2.94 -0.39
C GLY A 445 29.43 -1.82 -1.16
N ASN A 446 28.11 -1.89 -1.19
CA ASN A 446 27.21 -0.87 -1.78
C ASN A 446 27.33 0.51 -1.13
N TYR A 447 28.03 0.58 -0.02
CA TYR A 447 28.35 1.80 0.72
C TYR A 447 29.85 2.00 0.73
N ASP A 448 30.30 2.88 -0.12
CA ASP A 448 31.67 3.32 -0.06
C ASP A 448 31.82 4.34 1.09
N VAL A 449 32.18 3.84 2.27
CA VAL A 449 32.62 4.71 3.37
C VAL A 449 34.04 5.21 3.15
N SER A 450 34.72 4.71 2.10
CA SER A 450 36.04 5.17 1.76
C SER A 450 36.00 6.47 0.99
N ASN A 451 36.45 7.48 1.60
CA ASN A 451 37.41 8.41 0.99
C ASN A 451 36.98 9.29 -0.18
N SER A 452 35.77 9.36 -0.62
CA SER A 452 35.38 10.49 -1.45
C SER A 452 35.38 11.82 -0.65
N ASP A 453 35.28 11.69 0.69
CA ASP A 453 35.30 12.82 1.64
C ASP A 453 36.52 12.82 2.57
N GLY A 454 37.48 11.89 2.36
CA GLY A 454 38.72 11.84 3.14
C GLY A 454 38.59 11.22 4.54
N ARG A 455 37.49 10.55 4.87
CA ARG A 455 37.34 9.85 6.15
C ARG A 455 38.15 8.55 6.14
N ALA A 456 39.09 8.42 7.07
CA ALA A 456 39.79 7.17 7.27
C ALA A 456 38.86 6.13 7.92
N LEU A 457 38.95 4.88 7.47
CA LEU A 457 38.30 3.77 8.14
C LEU A 457 38.93 3.59 9.53
N VAL A 458 38.07 3.49 10.52
CA VAL A 458 38.45 3.24 11.92
C VAL A 458 38.08 1.82 12.28
N ALA A 459 39.03 1.06 12.80
CA ALA A 459 38.81 -0.33 13.19
C ALA A 459 37.74 -0.47 14.28
N GLU A 460 36.95 -1.52 14.22
CA GLU A 460 35.89 -1.78 15.18
C GLU A 460 36.41 -2.07 16.60
N THR A 461 37.69 -2.39 16.74
CA THR A 461 38.35 -2.57 18.05
C THR A 461 38.68 -1.26 18.77
N THR A 462 38.59 -0.09 18.11
CA THR A 462 38.85 1.19 18.79
C THR A 462 37.81 1.49 19.88
N ALA A 463 38.22 2.24 20.88
CA ALA A 463 37.33 2.64 21.99
C ALA A 463 36.07 3.39 21.48
N THR A 464 36.19 4.19 20.44
CA THR A 464 35.09 4.94 19.84
C THR A 464 34.14 4.10 19.00
N GLY A 465 34.49 2.84 18.68
CA GLY A 465 33.58 1.87 18.08
C GLY A 465 33.63 1.66 16.58
N GLY A 466 34.60 2.23 15.89
CA GLY A 466 34.85 1.90 14.46
C GLY A 466 33.92 2.59 13.44
N SER A 467 34.11 2.26 12.16
CA SER A 467 33.44 2.92 11.01
C SER A 467 32.33 2.10 10.37
N GLU A 468 32.05 0.87 10.84
CA GLU A 468 30.99 0.04 10.25
C GLU A 468 29.62 0.71 10.37
N LEU A 469 28.79 0.56 9.34
CA LEU A 469 27.49 1.22 9.27
C LEU A 469 26.41 0.50 10.07
N ALA A 470 26.37 -0.82 9.97
CA ALA A 470 25.34 -1.63 10.63
C ALA A 470 25.88 -2.23 11.94
N LYS A 471 25.54 -1.63 13.06
CA LYS A 471 25.95 -2.13 14.39
C LYS A 471 24.88 -1.88 15.45
N TYR A 472 24.83 -2.79 16.39
CA TYR A 472 24.03 -2.70 17.60
C TYR A 472 24.95 -2.64 18.81
N ILE A 473 24.81 -1.65 19.67
CA ILE A 473 25.60 -1.48 20.88
C ILE A 473 24.65 -1.49 22.07
N THR A 474 24.94 -2.36 23.04
CA THR A 474 24.17 -2.41 24.30
C THR A 474 24.48 -1.20 25.17
N ARG A 475 23.62 -0.95 26.14
CA ARG A 475 23.99 -0.10 27.28
C ARG A 475 25.00 -0.84 28.14
N GLU A 476 25.74 -0.10 28.97
CA GLU A 476 26.54 -0.66 30.03
C GLU A 476 25.64 -1.40 31.03
N VAL A 477 26.03 -2.61 31.34
CA VAL A 477 25.36 -3.46 32.35
C VAL A 477 26.31 -3.61 33.52
N SER A 478 25.91 -3.13 34.69
CA SER A 478 26.64 -3.31 35.95
C SER A 478 26.14 -4.58 36.66
N LEU A 479 27.07 -5.36 37.16
CA LEU A 479 26.81 -6.60 37.91
C LEU A 479 26.81 -6.30 39.44
N ASN A 480 26.07 -7.09 40.18
CA ASN A 480 26.10 -7.01 41.67
C ASN A 480 27.40 -7.58 42.25
N ASP A 481 27.90 -8.64 41.63
CA ASP A 481 29.15 -9.33 41.99
C ASP A 481 30.05 -9.40 40.76
N GLU A 482 31.37 -9.49 40.97
CA GLU A 482 32.32 -9.64 39.89
C GLU A 482 32.17 -11.00 39.20
N ALA A 483 32.29 -10.98 37.90
CA ALA A 483 32.30 -12.16 37.04
C ALA A 483 33.66 -12.35 36.37
N SER A 484 33.96 -13.58 35.99
CA SER A 484 35.21 -13.95 35.26
C SER A 484 34.96 -14.53 33.87
N VAL A 485 33.75 -14.94 33.60
CA VAL A 485 33.35 -15.58 32.35
C VAL A 485 32.11 -14.93 31.77
N ILE A 486 32.08 -14.80 30.43
CA ILE A 486 30.93 -14.35 29.68
C ILE A 486 30.50 -15.48 28.76
N ARG A 487 29.23 -15.85 28.79
CA ARG A 487 28.57 -16.67 27.80
C ARG A 487 27.52 -15.84 27.07
N ALA A 488 27.77 -15.54 25.80
CA ALA A 488 26.83 -14.83 24.95
C ALA A 488 26.22 -15.80 23.94
N ILE A 489 24.92 -15.64 23.71
CA ILE A 489 24.16 -16.50 22.82
C ILE A 489 23.37 -15.60 21.85
N LEU A 490 23.58 -15.82 20.57
CA LEU A 490 22.88 -15.11 19.50
C LEU A 490 22.11 -16.09 18.61
N ASN A 491 20.90 -15.73 18.24
CA ASN A 491 20.12 -16.46 17.25
C ASN A 491 20.22 -15.74 15.89
N ILE A 492 21.03 -16.31 14.97
CA ILE A 492 21.54 -15.63 13.78
C ILE A 492 20.96 -16.29 12.52
N ASN A 493 20.51 -15.47 11.56
CA ASN A 493 20.40 -15.83 10.15
C ASN A 493 21.55 -15.18 9.39
N ARG A 494 22.40 -15.99 8.77
CA ARG A 494 23.58 -15.54 8.03
C ARG A 494 23.48 -15.95 6.56
N PRO A 495 23.02 -15.06 5.66
CA PRO A 495 23.08 -15.29 4.22
C PRO A 495 24.52 -15.41 3.70
N SER A 496 24.66 -15.94 2.49
CA SER A 496 25.93 -15.93 1.75
C SER A 496 26.47 -14.49 1.62
N ALA A 497 27.79 -14.35 1.59
CA ALA A 497 28.49 -13.06 1.51
C ALA A 497 28.23 -12.09 2.68
N SER A 498 27.73 -12.57 3.82
CA SER A 498 27.53 -11.78 5.01
C SER A 498 28.31 -12.29 6.22
N THR A 499 28.59 -11.42 7.18
CA THR A 499 29.25 -11.76 8.44
C THR A 499 28.57 -11.10 9.62
N VAL A 500 28.66 -11.75 10.78
CA VAL A 500 28.21 -11.26 12.07
C VAL A 500 29.38 -11.37 13.05
N ASP A 501 29.80 -10.26 13.61
CA ASP A 501 30.86 -10.22 14.60
C ASP A 501 30.33 -9.68 15.94
N LEU A 502 30.71 -10.36 17.00
CA LEU A 502 30.44 -9.92 18.37
C LEU A 502 31.71 -9.31 18.97
N TYR A 503 31.54 -8.16 19.60
CA TYR A 503 32.58 -7.49 20.38
C TYR A 503 32.08 -7.25 21.80
N TYR A 504 32.97 -7.22 22.75
CA TYR A 504 32.67 -6.93 24.16
C TYR A 504 33.68 -5.95 24.74
N LYS A 505 33.29 -5.29 25.79
CA LYS A 505 34.12 -4.51 26.74
C LYS A 505 33.75 -4.93 28.14
N VAL A 506 34.74 -4.97 29.02
CA VAL A 506 34.56 -5.23 30.45
C VAL A 506 35.32 -4.21 31.26
N LEU A 507 34.83 -3.91 32.43
CA LEU A 507 35.45 -3.00 33.39
C LEU A 507 35.43 -3.62 34.78
N GLY A 508 36.59 -3.68 35.44
CA GLY A 508 36.73 -4.19 36.81
C GLY A 508 36.03 -3.29 37.82
N SER A 509 35.56 -3.89 38.90
CA SER A 509 34.96 -3.14 40.01
C SER A 509 36.00 -2.23 40.65
N GLY A 510 35.68 -0.94 40.79
CA GLY A 510 36.56 0.05 41.36
C GLY A 510 37.65 0.61 40.43
N SER A 511 37.58 0.32 39.14
CA SER A 511 38.42 1.00 38.16
C SER A 511 38.02 2.46 38.03
N ASP A 512 39.02 3.35 37.98
CA ASP A 512 38.83 4.78 37.70
C ASP A 512 38.64 5.08 36.19
N GLU A 513 38.72 4.07 35.33
CA GLU A 513 38.55 4.22 33.88
C GLU A 513 37.07 4.32 33.49
N SER A 514 36.82 4.99 32.40
CA SER A 514 35.48 5.03 31.79
C SER A 514 35.33 3.87 30.79
N MET A 515 34.15 3.24 30.76
CA MET A 515 33.80 2.25 29.76
C MET A 515 33.98 2.81 28.31
N ASN A 516 33.90 4.13 28.11
CA ASN A 516 34.13 4.76 26.84
C ASN A 516 35.59 4.74 26.38
N ASP A 517 36.54 4.66 27.29
CA ASP A 517 37.98 4.68 26.99
C ASP A 517 38.54 3.28 26.73
N ILE A 518 37.78 2.24 27.10
CA ILE A 518 38.16 0.85 26.89
C ILE A 518 37.99 0.45 25.43
N VAL A 519 38.97 -0.28 24.89
CA VAL A 519 38.92 -0.82 23.54
C VAL A 519 37.95 -2.01 23.44
N TRP A 520 37.35 -2.18 22.28
CA TRP A 520 36.49 -3.33 22.00
C TRP A 520 37.34 -4.57 21.68
N VAL A 521 36.97 -5.70 22.27
CA VAL A 521 37.60 -7.00 22.02
C VAL A 521 36.65 -7.85 21.22
N LYS A 522 37.13 -8.42 20.10
CA LYS A 522 36.32 -9.33 19.27
C LYS A 522 36.17 -10.67 20.00
N ALA A 523 34.96 -11.13 20.18
CA ALA A 523 34.65 -12.48 20.61
C ALA A 523 34.61 -13.42 19.41
N ASN A 524 35.20 -14.61 19.55
CA ASN A 524 35.08 -15.66 18.54
C ASN A 524 33.91 -16.57 18.92
N PRO A 525 33.09 -17.01 17.97
CA PRO A 525 32.09 -18.02 18.22
C PRO A 525 32.77 -19.36 18.54
N ASP A 526 32.12 -20.18 19.36
CA ASP A 526 32.64 -21.50 19.74
C ASP A 526 32.67 -22.44 18.53
N ASP A 527 31.65 -22.36 17.68
CA ASP A 527 31.56 -23.06 16.40
C ASP A 527 31.44 -22.05 15.24
N ALA A 528 31.81 -22.48 14.05
CA ALA A 528 31.67 -21.64 12.85
C ALA A 528 30.19 -21.36 12.58
N ILE A 529 29.88 -20.10 12.29
CA ILE A 529 28.49 -19.70 11.93
C ILE A 529 28.20 -20.20 10.51
N ASP A 530 27.21 -21.07 10.38
CA ASP A 530 26.81 -21.62 9.08
C ASP A 530 26.12 -20.58 8.18
N ILE A 531 26.21 -20.80 6.87
CA ILE A 531 25.44 -20.03 5.91
C ILE A 531 24.03 -20.60 5.85
N ASN A 532 23.03 -19.77 6.15
CA ASN A 532 21.64 -20.17 6.24
C ASN A 532 20.80 -19.55 5.15
N ASN A 533 19.74 -20.25 4.74
CA ASN A 533 18.70 -19.66 3.91
C ASN A 533 17.90 -18.61 4.70
N TYR A 534 17.35 -17.64 3.99
CA TYR A 534 16.52 -16.60 4.56
C TYR A 534 15.42 -17.18 5.47
N GLY A 535 15.25 -16.59 6.66
CA GLY A 535 14.25 -17.02 7.64
C GLY A 535 14.64 -18.22 8.52
N LYS A 536 15.78 -18.88 8.23
CA LYS A 536 16.31 -19.95 9.07
C LYS A 536 17.34 -19.38 10.04
N PHE A 537 17.05 -19.45 11.33
CA PHE A 537 17.93 -18.97 12.38
C PHE A 537 18.64 -20.12 13.07
N GLU A 538 19.87 -19.88 13.49
CA GLU A 538 20.74 -20.78 14.21
C GLU A 538 21.22 -20.14 15.50
N GLU A 539 21.27 -20.90 16.58
CA GLU A 539 21.80 -20.45 17.85
C GLU A 539 23.30 -20.61 17.86
N VAL A 540 24.02 -19.51 18.08
CA VAL A 540 25.48 -19.43 18.10
C VAL A 540 25.93 -18.99 19.48
N GLU A 541 26.86 -19.75 20.07
CA GLU A 541 27.42 -19.48 21.37
C GLU A 541 28.81 -18.86 21.27
N TYR A 542 29.09 -17.97 22.23
CA TYR A 542 30.39 -17.32 22.43
C TYR A 542 30.77 -17.45 23.90
N ASN A 543 31.77 -18.25 24.20
CA ASN A 543 32.34 -18.37 25.55
C ASN A 543 33.63 -17.55 25.63
N VAL A 544 33.63 -16.53 26.44
CA VAL A 544 34.73 -15.58 26.58
C VAL A 544 35.20 -15.55 28.03
N THR A 545 36.51 -15.65 28.20
CA THR A 545 37.16 -15.45 29.50
C THR A 545 38.03 -14.18 29.39
N PRO A 546 37.56 -13.02 29.86
CA PRO A 546 38.38 -11.81 29.94
C PRO A 546 39.64 -12.03 30.80
N SER A 547 40.67 -11.19 30.60
CA SER A 547 41.92 -11.29 31.35
C SER A 547 41.75 -11.03 32.84
N ASP A 548 40.78 -10.21 33.21
CA ASP A 548 40.51 -9.77 34.57
C ASP A 548 39.04 -9.94 34.92
N ASN A 549 38.75 -10.07 36.24
CA ASN A 549 37.40 -10.04 36.71
C ASN A 549 36.76 -8.69 36.45
N PHE A 550 35.44 -8.66 36.19
CA PHE A 550 34.74 -7.46 35.81
C PHE A 550 33.41 -7.29 36.57
N GLY A 551 33.09 -6.04 36.89
CA GLY A 551 31.83 -5.60 37.47
C GLY A 551 30.88 -4.92 36.52
N SER A 552 31.35 -4.53 35.31
CA SER A 552 30.54 -3.95 34.25
C SER A 552 30.91 -4.49 32.86
N MET A 553 29.94 -4.56 31.95
CA MET A 553 30.14 -5.07 30.61
C MET A 553 29.28 -4.35 29.58
N MET A 554 29.77 -4.29 28.35
CA MET A 554 29.03 -3.82 27.14
C MET A 554 29.30 -4.75 25.98
N PHE A 555 28.34 -4.84 25.05
CA PHE A 555 28.45 -5.64 23.84
C PHE A 555 28.18 -4.79 22.62
N LYS A 556 28.83 -5.16 21.51
CA LYS A 556 28.60 -4.59 20.20
C LYS A 556 28.51 -5.72 19.18
N ILE A 557 27.44 -5.72 18.41
CA ILE A 557 27.24 -6.64 17.30
C ILE A 557 27.42 -5.84 16.01
N VAL A 558 28.26 -6.33 15.10
CA VAL A 558 28.55 -5.70 13.83
C VAL A 558 28.06 -6.61 12.72
N LEU A 559 27.24 -6.07 11.84
CA LEU A 559 26.66 -6.76 10.70
C LEU A 559 27.30 -6.25 9.42
N ARG A 560 27.77 -7.18 8.56
CA ARG A 560 28.40 -6.84 7.28
C ARG A 560 27.82 -7.69 6.17
N SER A 561 27.74 -7.12 4.98
CA SER A 561 27.41 -7.85 3.76
C SER A 561 27.96 -7.11 2.55
N SER A 562 28.51 -7.83 1.60
CA SER A 562 28.83 -7.30 0.27
C SER A 562 27.58 -7.16 -0.61
N ASN A 563 26.42 -7.67 -0.17
CA ASN A 563 25.14 -7.58 -0.86
C ASN A 563 24.05 -6.99 0.06
N SER A 564 23.59 -5.77 -0.21
CA SER A 564 22.58 -5.09 0.59
C SER A 564 21.20 -5.76 0.54
N SER A 565 20.94 -6.64 -0.42
CA SER A 565 19.70 -7.41 -0.50
C SER A 565 19.75 -8.69 0.35
N ALA A 566 20.95 -9.16 0.72
CA ALA A 566 21.20 -10.35 1.51
C ALA A 566 21.96 -10.01 2.80
N VAL A 567 21.26 -9.42 3.75
CA VAL A 567 21.83 -8.94 5.01
C VAL A 567 21.63 -9.95 6.15
N PRO A 568 22.58 -10.08 7.08
CA PRO A 568 22.40 -10.93 8.24
C PRO A 568 21.33 -10.38 9.16
N GLN A 569 20.66 -11.29 9.87
CA GLN A 569 19.60 -10.95 10.82
C GLN A 569 19.86 -11.58 12.17
N ILE A 570 19.51 -10.88 13.24
CA ILE A 570 19.58 -11.38 14.61
C ILE A 570 18.19 -11.31 15.22
N LYS A 571 17.74 -12.44 15.75
CA LYS A 571 16.41 -12.56 16.35
C LYS A 571 16.47 -12.44 17.88
N ASP A 572 17.53 -12.94 18.50
CA ASP A 572 17.67 -13.00 19.95
C ASP A 572 19.13 -12.80 20.36
N PHE A 573 19.33 -12.13 21.49
CA PHE A 573 20.64 -11.91 22.10
C PHE A 573 20.53 -12.05 23.61
N ARG A 574 21.26 -13.01 24.16
CA ARG A 574 21.30 -13.30 25.61
C ARG A 574 22.74 -13.33 26.10
N VAL A 575 22.99 -12.81 27.27
CA VAL A 575 24.31 -12.85 27.92
C VAL A 575 24.17 -13.32 29.34
N ILE A 576 25.08 -14.19 29.73
CA ILE A 576 25.24 -14.71 31.08
C ILE A 576 26.67 -14.37 31.53
N ALA A 577 26.79 -13.65 32.63
CA ALA A 577 28.05 -13.45 33.33
C ALA A 577 28.16 -14.45 34.50
N ALA A 578 29.28 -15.14 34.63
CA ALA A 578 29.51 -16.16 35.64
C ALA A 578 30.90 -16.00 36.29
N THR A 579 31.08 -16.59 37.46
CA THR A 579 32.34 -16.62 38.19
C THR A 579 33.08 -17.92 37.98
#